data_d63e0efe51d64d9bab7115fb5cfc61dc
#
_entry.id   d63e0efe51d64d9bab7115fb5cfc61dc
#
_cell.length_a   1.000
_cell.length_b   1.000
_cell.length_c   1.000
_cell.angle_alpha   90.00
_cell.angle_beta   90.00
_cell.angle_gamma   90.00
#
_symmetry.space_group_name_H-M   'P 1'
#
loop_
_entity.id
_entity.type
_entity.pdbx_description
1 polymer ?
#
loop_
_entity_poly.entity_id
_entity_poly.type
_entity_poly.pdbx_seq_one_letter_code
_entity_poly.pdbx_strand_id
1 'polypeptide(L)'
;MMRSAEVYGDYAEPSKFDKWVADKLKINPMNVLMGFSVVLGVLLAVGLFVFLPNFLASLICDNIAAIASSSLKSLWYSLIEGGLMLVIFISYILLVTLMKDVRRVFMYHGAEHKVISCYERGLDLTVENAKHMPREHSRCGTTFLFFVIAVSIMVFVLVNFMLEKCGLVVPSSASGAKVLNALIKLGFKLLFLPVVAGVSYELLKLLAKSDCLFVRILRAPGMALQKLTTKEPTDDMLEVSLTAFKTVLAMDENPNLEEKKFDIKVPYGVARAKLQNIAKGADDSDIDWLLVEVTGKKRSELQALKTLTKTEFDNAEVIAKKMADGTPLQYALGYCEFYGIKISVNKNVLIPRPETEELVEKAITVIKDKQTQCDVLDLCTGSGAIAVAIAKNTNAKVSACDVSVGAIDVALANSLNTGVRVDFSKGDMWSAVANKTFDVIVSNPPYIPTSDVQKLDSKVKDFEPQLALDGDSDGLKFYRIIENKLDEHLKDEGVLLLEFGVNQADDIKRIFEKYDVEILKDLEGLERIAVVKRK
;
A
#
# COMPACT_ATOMS: atom_id res chain seq x y z
N MET A 1 3.17 -4.88 -16.54
CA MET A 1 4.01 -3.69 -16.75
C MET A 1 3.53 -2.46 -15.98
N MET A 2 2.31 -1.94 -16.13
CA MET A 2 1.85 -0.77 -15.37
C MET A 2 1.97 -0.95 -13.85
N ARG A 3 1.46 -2.04 -13.28
CA ARG A 3 1.63 -2.36 -11.84
C ARG A 3 3.09 -2.49 -11.39
N SER A 4 3.96 -3.04 -12.24
CA SER A 4 5.38 -3.18 -11.95
C SER A 4 6.11 -1.84 -11.95
N ALA A 5 5.72 -0.92 -12.83
CA ALA A 5 6.28 0.43 -12.91
C ALA A 5 5.77 1.33 -11.77
N GLU A 6 4.51 1.18 -11.34
CA GLU A 6 3.97 1.86 -10.15
C GLU A 6 4.75 1.47 -8.88
N VAL A 7 5.10 0.20 -8.73
CA VAL A 7 5.89 -0.29 -7.59
C VAL A 7 7.31 0.25 -7.59
N TYR A 8 7.98 0.26 -8.73
CA TYR A 8 9.36 0.79 -8.82
C TYR A 8 9.41 2.32 -8.76
N GLY A 9 8.42 3.01 -9.33
CA GLY A 9 8.36 4.47 -9.35
C GLY A 9 8.08 5.10 -7.99
N ASP A 10 7.32 4.42 -7.14
CA ASP A 10 7.00 4.89 -5.79
C ASP A 10 8.21 4.89 -4.83
N TYR A 11 9.30 4.19 -5.17
CA TYR A 11 10.50 4.08 -4.32
C TYR A 11 11.71 4.89 -4.82
N ALA A 12 11.64 5.46 -5.99
CA ALA A 12 12.68 6.37 -6.48
C ALA A 12 12.41 7.79 -5.97
N GLU A 13 13.41 8.45 -5.40
CA GLU A 13 13.29 9.88 -5.10
C GLU A 13 12.96 10.64 -6.39
N PRO A 14 11.86 11.43 -6.42
CA PRO A 14 11.46 12.13 -7.62
C PRO A 14 12.55 13.14 -8.02
N SER A 15 13.01 13.06 -9.26
CA SER A 15 14.00 13.97 -9.80
C SER A 15 13.49 15.43 -9.81
N LYS A 16 14.38 16.40 -9.95
CA LYS A 16 13.97 17.82 -10.09
C LYS A 16 13.02 18.04 -11.26
N PHE A 17 13.14 17.24 -12.31
CA PHE A 17 12.25 17.26 -13.47
C PHE A 17 10.87 16.71 -13.11
N ASP A 18 10.79 15.61 -12.36
CA ASP A 18 9.53 15.00 -11.93
C ASP A 18 8.72 15.96 -11.02
N LYS A 19 9.40 16.65 -10.10
CA LYS A 19 8.79 17.69 -9.26
C LYS A 19 8.25 18.84 -10.10
N TRP A 20 9.00 19.31 -11.08
CA TRP A 20 8.58 20.39 -11.98
C TRP A 20 7.34 19.97 -12.84
N VAL A 21 7.32 18.72 -13.35
CA VAL A 21 6.18 18.17 -14.11
C VAL A 21 4.94 18.05 -13.22
N ALA A 22 5.09 17.54 -11.99
CA ALA A 22 3.99 17.39 -11.05
C ALA A 22 3.37 18.76 -10.68
N ASP A 23 4.20 19.75 -10.40
CA ASP A 23 3.76 21.09 -9.98
C ASP A 23 3.08 21.88 -11.13
N LYS A 24 3.62 21.80 -12.35
CA LYS A 24 3.09 22.59 -13.48
C LYS A 24 1.93 21.94 -14.22
N LEU A 25 1.96 20.62 -14.41
CA LEU A 25 0.95 19.92 -15.20
C LEU A 25 -0.13 19.24 -14.37
N LYS A 26 0.02 19.16 -13.04
CA LYS A 26 -0.90 18.45 -12.11
C LYS A 26 -1.16 16.99 -12.53
N ILE A 27 -0.20 16.36 -13.21
CA ILE A 27 -0.27 15.00 -13.72
C ILE A 27 0.81 14.19 -13.00
N ASN A 28 0.53 12.92 -12.70
CA ASN A 28 1.53 12.03 -12.12
C ASN A 28 2.72 11.88 -13.10
N PRO A 29 3.95 12.29 -12.71
CA PRO A 29 5.13 12.27 -13.59
C PRO A 29 5.41 10.90 -14.18
N MET A 30 5.11 9.83 -13.44
CA MET A 30 5.30 8.45 -13.87
C MET A 30 4.39 8.09 -15.06
N ASN A 31 3.13 8.54 -15.06
CA ASN A 31 2.21 8.29 -16.18
C ASN A 31 2.65 9.01 -17.44
N VAL A 32 3.20 10.21 -17.31
CA VAL A 32 3.75 10.98 -18.45
C VAL A 32 4.99 10.28 -18.99
N LEU A 33 5.90 9.87 -18.14
CA LEU A 33 7.13 9.17 -18.52
C LEU A 33 6.82 7.83 -19.21
N MET A 34 5.87 7.06 -18.65
CA MET A 34 5.41 5.81 -19.26
C MET A 34 4.75 6.06 -20.63
N GLY A 35 3.86 7.05 -20.74
CA GLY A 35 3.23 7.40 -22.00
C GLY A 35 4.26 7.83 -23.05
N PHE A 36 5.19 8.69 -22.69
CA PHE A 36 6.29 9.12 -23.55
C PHE A 36 7.17 7.95 -23.99
N SER A 37 7.53 7.05 -23.06
CA SER A 37 8.34 5.86 -23.36
C SER A 37 7.65 4.91 -24.32
N VAL A 38 6.34 4.71 -24.19
CA VAL A 38 5.53 3.90 -25.11
C VAL A 38 5.51 4.53 -26.51
N VAL A 39 5.23 5.83 -26.61
CA VAL A 39 5.21 6.55 -27.89
C VAL A 39 6.59 6.49 -28.55
N LEU A 40 7.65 6.78 -27.80
CA LEU A 40 9.03 6.70 -28.32
C LEU A 40 9.38 5.28 -28.74
N GLY A 41 9.00 4.26 -27.97
CA GLY A 41 9.22 2.85 -28.32
C GLY A 41 8.51 2.45 -29.62
N VAL A 42 7.26 2.88 -29.80
CA VAL A 42 6.51 2.65 -31.04
C VAL A 42 7.18 3.36 -32.24
N LEU A 43 7.58 4.62 -32.07
CA LEU A 43 8.27 5.37 -33.14
C LEU A 43 9.60 4.71 -33.54
N LEU A 44 10.39 4.28 -32.55
CA LEU A 44 11.64 3.55 -32.80
C LEU A 44 11.40 2.21 -33.50
N ALA A 45 10.39 1.45 -33.06
CA ALA A 45 10.02 0.18 -33.68
C ALA A 45 9.59 0.37 -35.15
N VAL A 46 8.75 1.35 -35.44
CA VAL A 46 8.35 1.69 -36.83
C VAL A 46 9.56 2.16 -37.65
N GLY A 47 10.41 3.00 -37.09
CA GLY A 47 11.65 3.44 -37.71
C GLY A 47 12.58 2.27 -38.07
N LEU A 48 12.81 1.36 -37.13
CA LEU A 48 13.75 0.25 -37.26
C LEU A 48 13.22 -0.89 -38.14
N PHE A 49 11.93 -1.24 -38.01
CA PHE A 49 11.37 -2.42 -38.67
C PHE A 49 10.52 -2.13 -39.92
N VAL A 50 10.17 -0.88 -40.14
CA VAL A 50 9.41 -0.49 -41.37
C VAL A 50 10.22 0.45 -42.24
N PHE A 51 10.69 1.59 -41.70
CA PHE A 51 11.37 2.58 -42.54
C PHE A 51 12.79 2.17 -42.93
N LEU A 52 13.59 1.62 -42.04
CA LEU A 52 14.98 1.25 -42.33
C LEU A 52 15.10 0.13 -43.37
N PRO A 53 14.36 -1.01 -43.29
CA PRO A 53 14.39 -2.04 -44.32
C PRO A 53 13.91 -1.52 -45.67
N ASN A 54 12.85 -0.68 -45.70
CA ASN A 54 12.30 -0.08 -46.91
C ASN A 54 13.33 0.86 -47.58
N PHE A 55 13.99 1.72 -46.79
CA PHE A 55 15.03 2.63 -47.27
C PHE A 55 16.23 1.86 -47.87
N LEU A 56 16.73 0.85 -47.13
CA LEU A 56 17.86 0.04 -47.60
C LEU A 56 17.52 -0.78 -48.84
N ALA A 57 16.30 -1.35 -48.89
CA ALA A 57 15.84 -2.09 -50.08
C ALA A 57 15.74 -1.18 -51.33
N SER A 58 15.25 0.06 -51.17
CA SER A 58 15.23 1.04 -52.24
C SER A 58 16.64 1.34 -52.73
N LEU A 59 17.57 1.60 -51.82
CA LEU A 59 18.96 1.90 -52.12
C LEU A 59 19.65 0.73 -52.88
N ILE A 60 19.42 -0.51 -52.47
CA ILE A 60 19.98 -1.70 -53.09
C ILE A 60 19.37 -1.89 -54.48
N CYS A 61 18.03 -1.84 -54.60
CA CYS A 61 17.34 -2.08 -55.87
C CYS A 61 17.61 -1.01 -56.93
N ASP A 62 17.80 0.24 -56.52
CA ASP A 62 18.06 1.34 -57.45
C ASP A 62 19.53 1.38 -57.93
N ASN A 63 20.48 0.86 -57.15
CA ASN A 63 21.91 0.86 -57.50
C ASN A 63 22.38 -0.42 -58.23
N ILE A 64 21.62 -1.53 -58.19
CA ILE A 64 21.96 -2.76 -58.90
C ILE A 64 21.30 -2.73 -60.28
N ALA A 65 22.07 -2.46 -61.33
CA ALA A 65 21.57 -2.33 -62.71
C ALA A 65 20.72 -3.52 -63.20
N ALA A 66 21.10 -4.76 -62.81
CA ALA A 66 20.38 -5.97 -63.16
C ALA A 66 18.96 -6.04 -62.53
N ILE A 67 18.79 -5.48 -61.32
CA ILE A 67 17.49 -5.40 -60.61
C ILE A 67 16.71 -4.17 -61.10
N ALA A 68 17.39 -3.04 -61.26
CA ALA A 68 16.77 -1.78 -61.69
C ALA A 68 16.07 -1.88 -63.04
N SER A 69 16.62 -2.68 -63.99
CA SER A 69 16.09 -2.94 -65.30
C SER A 69 15.16 -4.16 -65.41
N SER A 70 14.99 -4.92 -64.33
CA SER A 70 14.19 -6.15 -64.33
C SER A 70 12.70 -5.87 -64.36
N SER A 71 11.95 -6.64 -65.14
CA SER A 71 10.48 -6.67 -65.12
C SER A 71 9.91 -7.16 -63.79
N LEU A 72 10.74 -7.77 -62.94
CA LEU A 72 10.42 -8.28 -61.62
C LEU A 72 10.98 -7.39 -60.47
N LYS A 73 11.25 -6.11 -60.76
CA LYS A 73 11.82 -5.16 -59.77
C LYS A 73 11.01 -5.11 -58.47
N SER A 74 9.68 -5.10 -58.55
CA SER A 74 8.77 -5.07 -57.40
C SER A 74 8.91 -6.34 -56.51
N LEU A 75 9.08 -7.50 -57.14
CA LEU A 75 9.31 -8.76 -56.44
C LEU A 75 10.65 -8.75 -55.73
N TRP A 76 11.74 -8.39 -56.41
CA TRP A 76 13.07 -8.29 -55.82
C TRP A 76 13.09 -7.30 -54.64
N TYR A 77 12.44 -6.15 -54.83
CA TYR A 77 12.31 -5.15 -53.76
C TYR A 77 11.66 -5.75 -52.49
N SER A 78 10.53 -6.43 -52.61
CA SER A 78 9.81 -7.03 -51.50
C SER A 78 10.59 -8.16 -50.81
N LEU A 79 11.32 -8.95 -51.57
CA LEU A 79 12.18 -10.03 -51.04
C LEU A 79 13.37 -9.45 -50.27
N ILE A 80 14.04 -8.42 -50.82
CA ILE A 80 15.17 -7.76 -50.16
C ILE A 80 14.69 -7.03 -48.91
N GLU A 81 13.56 -6.31 -48.96
CA GLU A 81 12.95 -5.64 -47.81
C GLU A 81 12.67 -6.64 -46.68
N GLY A 82 12.05 -7.79 -46.99
CA GLY A 82 11.75 -8.83 -46.03
C GLY A 82 12.99 -9.51 -45.45
N GLY A 83 14.00 -9.77 -46.31
CA GLY A 83 15.28 -10.31 -45.86
C GLY A 83 16.02 -9.35 -44.91
N LEU A 84 16.06 -8.06 -45.24
CA LEU A 84 16.64 -7.02 -44.37
C LEU A 84 15.89 -6.89 -43.07
N MET A 85 14.56 -6.94 -43.06
CA MET A 85 13.74 -6.93 -41.87
C MET A 85 14.10 -8.09 -40.93
N LEU A 86 14.28 -9.30 -41.48
CA LEU A 86 14.68 -10.48 -40.70
C LEU A 86 16.09 -10.30 -40.12
N VAL A 87 17.05 -9.81 -40.88
CA VAL A 87 18.43 -9.56 -40.43
C VAL A 87 18.45 -8.50 -39.31
N ILE A 88 17.73 -7.40 -39.50
CA ILE A 88 17.62 -6.34 -38.50
C ILE A 88 16.97 -6.88 -37.23
N PHE A 89 15.92 -7.69 -37.36
CA PHE A 89 15.24 -8.31 -36.21
C PHE A 89 16.15 -9.24 -35.43
N ILE A 90 16.89 -10.14 -36.10
CA ILE A 90 17.85 -11.05 -35.44
C ILE A 90 18.95 -10.23 -34.74
N SER A 91 19.50 -9.21 -35.44
CA SER A 91 20.54 -8.35 -34.89
C SER A 91 20.03 -7.59 -33.63
N TYR A 92 18.80 -7.09 -33.66
CA TYR A 92 18.15 -6.45 -32.54
C TYR A 92 18.04 -7.41 -31.34
N ILE A 93 17.53 -8.65 -31.55
CA ILE A 93 17.43 -9.65 -30.48
C ILE A 93 18.80 -9.96 -29.89
N LEU A 94 19.83 -10.13 -30.73
CA LEU A 94 21.19 -10.36 -30.26
C LEU A 94 21.71 -9.21 -29.40
N LEU A 95 21.51 -7.97 -29.82
CA LEU A 95 21.93 -6.79 -29.07
C LEU A 95 21.21 -6.67 -27.72
N VAL A 96 19.89 -6.86 -27.67
CA VAL A 96 19.16 -6.74 -26.40
C VAL A 96 19.50 -7.87 -25.42
N THR A 97 19.95 -9.05 -25.89
CA THR A 97 20.39 -10.12 -25.00
C THR A 97 21.67 -9.77 -24.23
N LEU A 98 22.42 -8.76 -24.66
CA LEU A 98 23.60 -8.25 -23.94
C LEU A 98 23.21 -7.46 -22.68
N MET A 99 21.99 -6.94 -22.62
CA MET A 99 21.47 -6.21 -21.45
C MET A 99 21.15 -7.22 -20.32
N LYS A 100 21.66 -6.96 -19.12
CA LYS A 100 21.49 -7.86 -17.96
C LYS A 100 20.01 -8.11 -17.62
N ASP A 101 19.20 -7.05 -17.65
CA ASP A 101 17.76 -7.13 -17.32
C ASP A 101 16.98 -7.94 -18.34
N VAL A 102 17.23 -7.71 -19.65
CA VAL A 102 16.60 -8.50 -20.72
C VAL A 102 17.04 -9.95 -20.66
N ARG A 103 18.32 -10.21 -20.39
CA ARG A 103 18.83 -11.57 -20.21
C ARG A 103 18.10 -12.29 -19.07
N ARG A 104 17.82 -11.60 -17.96
CA ARG A 104 17.04 -12.13 -16.84
C ARG A 104 15.61 -12.48 -17.23
N VAL A 105 14.95 -11.62 -18.04
CA VAL A 105 13.62 -11.93 -18.59
C VAL A 105 13.66 -13.19 -19.45
N PHE A 106 14.71 -13.36 -20.27
CA PHE A 106 14.88 -14.57 -21.09
C PHE A 106 15.19 -15.83 -20.26
N MET A 107 15.74 -15.70 -19.05
CA MET A 107 15.90 -16.81 -18.10
C MET A 107 14.52 -17.23 -17.53
N TYR A 108 13.66 -16.28 -17.16
CA TYR A 108 12.29 -16.60 -16.75
C TYR A 108 11.47 -17.22 -17.87
N HIS A 109 11.62 -16.75 -19.12
CA HIS A 109 11.00 -17.36 -20.28
C HIS A 109 11.46 -18.82 -20.48
N GLY A 110 12.74 -19.09 -20.24
CA GLY A 110 13.27 -20.46 -20.24
C GLY A 110 12.69 -21.33 -19.10
N ALA A 111 12.50 -20.75 -17.90
CA ALA A 111 11.87 -21.42 -16.77
C ALA A 111 10.41 -21.79 -17.07
N GLU A 112 9.64 -20.88 -17.65
CA GLU A 112 8.26 -21.10 -18.07
C GLU A 112 8.17 -22.32 -19.04
N HIS A 113 9.00 -22.35 -20.08
CA HIS A 113 9.02 -23.48 -21.04
C HIS A 113 9.37 -24.82 -20.36
N LYS A 114 10.33 -24.83 -19.44
CA LYS A 114 10.71 -26.04 -18.71
C LYS A 114 9.55 -26.54 -17.85
N VAL A 115 8.83 -25.66 -17.16
CA VAL A 115 7.68 -26.01 -16.32
C VAL A 115 6.51 -26.54 -17.18
N ILE A 116 6.20 -25.88 -18.31
CA ILE A 116 5.16 -26.34 -19.23
C ILE A 116 5.53 -27.71 -19.82
N SER A 117 6.80 -27.90 -20.22
CA SER A 117 7.28 -29.19 -20.74
C SER A 117 7.22 -30.29 -19.69
N CYS A 118 7.43 -29.99 -18.41
CA CYS A 118 7.28 -30.91 -17.29
C CYS A 118 5.82 -31.38 -17.15
N TYR A 119 4.90 -30.42 -17.16
CA TYR A 119 3.45 -30.66 -17.10
C TYR A 119 2.93 -31.50 -18.28
N GLU A 120 3.31 -31.13 -19.51
CA GLU A 120 2.87 -31.85 -20.73
C GLU A 120 3.37 -33.29 -20.79
N ARG A 121 4.45 -33.61 -20.09
CA ARG A 121 4.97 -34.96 -19.95
C ARG A 121 4.36 -35.75 -18.78
N GLY A 122 3.45 -35.13 -18.01
CA GLY A 122 2.81 -35.76 -16.85
C GLY A 122 3.75 -36.02 -15.68
N LEU A 123 4.85 -35.27 -15.58
CA LEU A 123 5.78 -35.37 -14.46
C LEU A 123 5.35 -34.50 -13.32
N ASP A 124 5.73 -34.86 -12.09
CA ASP A 124 5.50 -34.02 -10.91
C ASP A 124 6.16 -32.66 -11.09
N LEU A 125 5.40 -31.60 -10.78
CA LEU A 125 5.83 -30.21 -10.89
C LEU A 125 6.78 -29.83 -9.76
N THR A 126 8.03 -30.30 -9.86
CA THR A 126 9.13 -30.04 -8.93
C THR A 126 10.28 -29.34 -9.65
N VAL A 127 11.13 -28.63 -8.90
CA VAL A 127 12.33 -27.96 -9.47
C VAL A 127 13.24 -29.00 -10.13
N GLU A 128 13.42 -30.16 -9.49
CA GLU A 128 14.27 -31.24 -9.99
C GLU A 128 13.79 -31.73 -11.38
N ASN A 129 12.52 -32.05 -11.52
CA ASN A 129 11.96 -32.50 -12.78
C ASN A 129 12.01 -31.43 -13.86
N ALA A 130 11.62 -30.16 -13.51
CA ALA A 130 11.63 -29.06 -14.43
C ALA A 130 13.04 -28.72 -14.93
N LYS A 131 14.08 -28.86 -14.10
CA LYS A 131 15.48 -28.58 -14.44
C LYS A 131 15.97 -29.43 -15.64
N HIS A 132 15.49 -30.66 -15.77
CA HIS A 132 15.85 -31.56 -16.85
C HIS A 132 15.04 -31.38 -18.13
N MET A 133 14.06 -30.48 -18.14
CA MET A 133 13.21 -30.22 -19.32
C MET A 133 13.90 -29.29 -20.33
N PRO A 134 13.53 -29.39 -21.62
CA PRO A 134 14.02 -28.46 -22.64
C PRO A 134 13.44 -27.05 -22.42
N ARG A 135 14.24 -26.04 -22.74
CA ARG A 135 13.83 -24.63 -22.70
C ARG A 135 13.18 -24.14 -23.99
N GLU A 136 13.19 -24.96 -25.03
CA GLU A 136 12.51 -24.69 -26.29
C GLU A 136 11.15 -25.37 -26.29
N HIS A 137 10.12 -24.67 -26.77
CA HIS A 137 8.75 -25.18 -26.81
C HIS A 137 8.07 -24.87 -28.14
N SER A 138 7.41 -25.85 -28.76
CA SER A 138 6.85 -25.73 -30.12
C SER A 138 5.69 -24.70 -30.26
N ARG A 139 5.02 -24.35 -29.16
CA ARG A 139 3.87 -23.42 -29.14
C ARG A 139 4.23 -22.03 -28.60
N CYS A 140 5.51 -21.69 -28.58
CA CYS A 140 5.96 -20.41 -28.04
C CYS A 140 5.64 -19.24 -28.96
N GLY A 141 5.31 -18.09 -28.39
CA GLY A 141 5.07 -16.82 -29.08
C GLY A 141 6.26 -16.34 -29.91
N THR A 142 7.50 -16.71 -29.54
CA THR A 142 8.70 -16.36 -30.35
C THR A 142 8.70 -17.10 -31.69
N THR A 143 8.27 -18.37 -31.73
CA THR A 143 8.09 -19.12 -32.98
C THR A 143 6.94 -18.51 -33.82
N PHE A 144 5.86 -18.08 -33.16
CA PHE A 144 4.78 -17.35 -33.83
C PHE A 144 5.29 -16.06 -34.51
N LEU A 145 6.14 -15.28 -33.84
CA LEU A 145 6.71 -14.08 -34.42
C LEU A 145 7.54 -14.36 -35.68
N PHE A 146 8.29 -15.46 -35.71
CA PHE A 146 8.98 -15.88 -36.91
C PHE A 146 7.98 -16.13 -38.08
N PHE A 147 6.87 -16.87 -37.80
CA PHE A 147 5.85 -17.09 -38.83
C PHE A 147 5.15 -15.81 -39.25
N VAL A 148 4.90 -14.87 -38.35
CA VAL A 148 4.36 -13.54 -38.72
C VAL A 148 5.28 -12.84 -39.71
N ILE A 149 6.60 -12.85 -39.50
CA ILE A 149 7.55 -12.24 -40.43
C ILE A 149 7.52 -12.97 -41.79
N ALA A 150 7.59 -14.31 -41.77
CA ALA A 150 7.61 -15.12 -43.00
C ALA A 150 6.30 -14.94 -43.82
N VAL A 151 5.14 -15.01 -43.18
CA VAL A 151 3.84 -14.79 -43.81
C VAL A 151 3.68 -13.34 -44.28
N SER A 152 4.18 -12.37 -43.50
CA SER A 152 4.19 -10.95 -43.89
C SER A 152 4.91 -10.73 -45.24
N ILE A 153 6.08 -11.35 -45.41
CA ILE A 153 6.84 -11.24 -46.66
C ILE A 153 6.00 -11.72 -47.81
N MET A 154 5.35 -12.89 -47.73
CA MET A 154 4.50 -13.43 -48.79
C MET A 154 3.27 -12.56 -49.07
N VAL A 155 2.55 -12.14 -48.02
CA VAL A 155 1.36 -11.30 -48.17
C VAL A 155 1.72 -9.94 -48.78
N PHE A 156 2.81 -9.31 -48.31
CA PHE A 156 3.18 -7.98 -48.78
C PHE A 156 3.79 -8.00 -50.20
N VAL A 157 4.41 -9.09 -50.63
CA VAL A 157 4.74 -9.30 -52.04
C VAL A 157 3.46 -9.22 -52.92
N LEU A 158 2.42 -9.95 -52.48
CA LEU A 158 1.13 -9.97 -53.20
C LEU A 158 0.45 -8.60 -53.15
N VAL A 159 0.42 -7.95 -51.99
CA VAL A 159 -0.15 -6.60 -51.85
C VAL A 159 0.58 -5.58 -52.72
N ASN A 160 1.91 -5.56 -52.73
CA ASN A 160 2.69 -4.63 -53.57
C ASN A 160 2.40 -4.87 -55.05
N PHE A 161 2.32 -6.13 -55.50
CA PHE A 161 1.96 -6.48 -56.86
C PHE A 161 0.55 -5.98 -57.24
N MET A 162 -0.44 -6.17 -56.37
CA MET A 162 -1.81 -5.68 -56.57
C MET A 162 -1.88 -4.15 -56.63
N LEU A 163 -1.18 -3.45 -55.72
CA LEU A 163 -1.15 -1.98 -55.70
C LEU A 163 -0.59 -1.40 -57.00
N GLU A 164 0.45 -2.04 -57.54
CA GLU A 164 1.07 -1.65 -58.80
C GLU A 164 0.11 -1.88 -59.99
N LYS A 165 -0.54 -3.05 -60.05
CA LYS A 165 -1.52 -3.38 -61.11
C LYS A 165 -2.78 -2.53 -61.06
N CYS A 166 -3.25 -2.13 -59.87
CA CYS A 166 -4.41 -1.28 -59.68
C CYS A 166 -4.12 0.22 -59.88
N GLY A 167 -2.86 0.60 -60.17
CA GLY A 167 -2.49 2.01 -60.36
C GLY A 167 -2.57 2.87 -59.10
N LEU A 168 -2.56 2.25 -57.92
CA LEU A 168 -2.63 2.94 -56.61
C LEU A 168 -1.27 3.49 -56.16
N VAL A 169 -0.20 3.20 -56.90
CA VAL A 169 1.15 3.73 -56.68
C VAL A 169 1.34 4.97 -57.49
N VAL A 170 1.65 6.10 -56.85
CA VAL A 170 1.88 7.39 -57.51
C VAL A 170 3.17 7.34 -58.33
N PRO A 171 3.19 7.83 -59.58
CA PRO A 171 4.39 7.86 -60.43
C PRO A 171 5.55 8.59 -59.70
N SER A 172 6.74 8.03 -59.78
CA SER A 172 7.95 8.54 -59.12
C SER A 172 8.43 9.92 -59.59
N SER A 173 7.86 10.42 -60.68
CA SER A 173 8.11 11.78 -61.21
C SER A 173 7.41 12.90 -60.42
N ALA A 174 6.41 12.59 -59.58
CA ALA A 174 5.71 13.59 -58.77
C ALA A 174 6.52 13.95 -57.50
N SER A 175 6.53 15.24 -57.17
CA SER A 175 7.17 15.72 -55.94
C SER A 175 6.48 15.08 -54.73
N GLY A 176 7.26 14.48 -53.82
CA GLY A 176 6.71 13.78 -52.66
C GLY A 176 6.18 12.36 -52.90
N ALA A 177 6.18 11.86 -54.13
CA ALA A 177 5.68 10.52 -54.50
C ALA A 177 6.29 9.39 -53.65
N LYS A 178 7.58 9.47 -53.31
CA LYS A 178 8.25 8.45 -52.48
C LYS A 178 7.64 8.36 -51.08
N VAL A 179 7.36 9.50 -50.47
CA VAL A 179 6.76 9.54 -49.11
C VAL A 179 5.30 9.08 -49.13
N LEU A 180 4.53 9.55 -50.13
CA LEU A 180 3.12 9.16 -50.28
C LEU A 180 2.99 7.66 -50.54
N ASN A 181 3.82 7.09 -51.42
CA ASN A 181 3.85 5.65 -51.70
C ASN A 181 4.24 4.83 -50.47
N ALA A 182 5.18 5.32 -49.62
CA ALA A 182 5.53 4.67 -48.38
C ALA A 182 4.36 4.67 -47.37
N LEU A 183 3.61 5.79 -47.27
CA LEU A 183 2.42 5.89 -46.42
C LEU A 183 1.28 4.98 -46.94
N ILE A 184 1.03 4.92 -48.24
CA ILE A 184 0.03 4.02 -48.84
C ILE A 184 0.40 2.56 -48.50
N LYS A 185 1.65 2.15 -48.76
CA LYS A 185 2.12 0.80 -48.42
C LYS A 185 2.02 0.50 -46.94
N LEU A 186 2.35 1.45 -46.05
CA LEU A 186 2.20 1.30 -44.62
C LEU A 186 0.73 1.10 -44.21
N GLY A 187 -0.19 1.88 -44.79
CA GLY A 187 -1.63 1.74 -44.54
C GLY A 187 -2.13 0.34 -44.91
N PHE A 188 -1.75 -0.18 -46.08
CA PHE A 188 -2.10 -1.55 -46.48
C PHE A 188 -1.42 -2.61 -45.63
N LYS A 189 -0.15 -2.43 -45.21
CA LYS A 189 0.52 -3.34 -44.28
C LYS A 189 -0.24 -3.42 -42.93
N LEU A 190 -0.70 -2.29 -42.40
CA LEU A 190 -1.51 -2.26 -41.16
C LEU A 190 -2.89 -2.90 -41.37
N LEU A 191 -3.55 -2.66 -42.51
CA LEU A 191 -4.84 -3.26 -42.84
C LEU A 191 -4.78 -4.79 -42.93
N PHE A 192 -3.70 -5.34 -43.50
CA PHE A 192 -3.51 -6.80 -43.63
C PHE A 192 -2.88 -7.46 -42.40
N LEU A 193 -2.46 -6.70 -41.39
CA LEU A 193 -1.83 -7.24 -40.18
C LEU A 193 -2.71 -8.29 -39.46
N PRO A 194 -4.04 -8.10 -39.29
CA PRO A 194 -4.91 -9.13 -38.69
C PRO A 194 -4.94 -10.43 -39.52
N VAL A 195 -4.92 -10.34 -40.83
CA VAL A 195 -4.90 -11.50 -41.74
C VAL A 195 -3.56 -12.26 -41.59
N VAL A 196 -2.45 -11.52 -41.59
CA VAL A 196 -1.11 -12.09 -41.39
C VAL A 196 -1.04 -12.80 -40.04
N ALA A 197 -1.52 -12.15 -38.95
CA ALA A 197 -1.53 -12.74 -37.62
C ALA A 197 -2.39 -14.01 -37.55
N GLY A 198 -3.59 -13.99 -38.12
CA GLY A 198 -4.51 -15.13 -38.17
C GLY A 198 -3.91 -16.32 -38.93
N VAL A 199 -3.37 -16.10 -40.12
CA VAL A 199 -2.73 -17.14 -40.93
C VAL A 199 -1.50 -17.71 -40.20
N SER A 200 -0.68 -16.85 -39.60
CA SER A 200 0.51 -17.26 -38.85
C SER A 200 0.16 -18.10 -37.65
N TYR A 201 -0.93 -17.76 -36.93
CA TYR A 201 -1.42 -18.52 -35.81
C TYR A 201 -1.93 -19.92 -36.21
N GLU A 202 -2.75 -20.00 -37.24
CA GLU A 202 -3.23 -21.30 -37.73
C GLU A 202 -2.08 -22.16 -38.27
N LEU A 203 -1.09 -21.55 -38.93
CA LEU A 203 0.10 -22.26 -39.40
C LEU A 203 0.90 -22.83 -38.20
N LEU A 204 1.13 -22.03 -37.14
CA LEU A 204 1.77 -22.48 -35.91
C LEU A 204 1.03 -23.67 -35.29
N LYS A 205 -0.30 -23.56 -35.18
CA LYS A 205 -1.17 -24.59 -34.62
C LYS A 205 -1.15 -25.89 -35.42
N LEU A 206 -1.19 -25.79 -36.73
CA LEU A 206 -1.07 -26.93 -37.64
C LEU A 206 0.29 -27.64 -37.48
N LEU A 207 1.37 -26.86 -37.51
CA LEU A 207 2.72 -27.38 -37.37
C LEU A 207 3.00 -27.97 -35.99
N ALA A 208 2.28 -27.50 -34.94
CA ALA A 208 2.43 -28.05 -33.58
C ALA A 208 1.77 -29.45 -33.41
N LYS A 209 0.86 -29.85 -34.34
CA LYS A 209 0.13 -31.14 -34.24
C LYS A 209 0.88 -32.32 -34.82
N SER A 210 1.92 -32.09 -35.61
CA SER A 210 2.65 -33.17 -36.33
C SER A 210 4.16 -33.08 -36.09
N ASP A 211 4.82 -34.21 -36.15
CA ASP A 211 6.27 -34.31 -35.92
C ASP A 211 7.01 -34.94 -37.11
N CYS A 212 6.40 -34.93 -38.33
CA CYS A 212 7.07 -35.41 -39.50
C CYS A 212 8.28 -34.54 -39.87
N LEU A 213 9.22 -35.08 -40.66
CA LEU A 213 10.46 -34.39 -41.04
C LEU A 213 10.23 -33.02 -41.67
N PHE A 214 9.23 -32.94 -42.55
CA PHE A 214 8.88 -31.66 -43.21
C PHE A 214 8.46 -30.58 -42.23
N VAL A 215 7.62 -30.96 -41.24
CA VAL A 215 7.17 -30.05 -40.20
C VAL A 215 8.33 -29.62 -39.28
N ARG A 216 9.26 -30.50 -38.96
CA ARG A 216 10.47 -30.17 -38.21
C ARG A 216 11.34 -29.18 -38.93
N ILE A 217 11.52 -29.32 -40.28
CA ILE A 217 12.28 -28.36 -41.08
C ILE A 217 11.61 -26.99 -41.06
N LEU A 218 10.28 -26.91 -41.20
CA LEU A 218 9.56 -25.63 -41.16
C LEU A 218 9.59 -24.95 -39.78
N ARG A 219 9.59 -25.71 -38.69
CA ARG A 219 9.70 -25.16 -37.33
C ARG A 219 11.14 -24.77 -36.96
N ALA A 220 12.14 -25.38 -37.60
CA ALA A 220 13.54 -25.21 -37.18
C ALA A 220 14.02 -23.76 -37.06
N PRO A 221 13.68 -22.82 -37.97
CA PRO A 221 14.07 -21.41 -37.85
C PRO A 221 13.44 -20.74 -36.59
N GLY A 222 12.16 -21.02 -36.33
CA GLY A 222 11.48 -20.50 -35.16
C GLY A 222 12.06 -21.04 -33.85
N MET A 223 12.37 -22.34 -33.85
CA MET A 223 13.06 -22.99 -32.70
C MET A 223 14.49 -22.45 -32.51
N ALA A 224 15.21 -22.15 -33.60
CA ALA A 224 16.52 -21.52 -33.52
C ALA A 224 16.45 -20.12 -32.89
N LEU A 225 15.41 -19.34 -33.21
CA LEU A 225 15.17 -18.04 -32.62
C LEU A 225 14.90 -18.13 -31.10
N GLN A 226 14.22 -19.18 -30.64
CA GLN A 226 14.00 -19.40 -29.20
C GLN A 226 15.32 -19.58 -28.44
N LYS A 227 16.36 -20.16 -29.02
CA LYS A 227 17.68 -20.28 -28.37
C LYS A 227 18.29 -18.93 -28.02
N LEU A 228 17.89 -17.86 -28.72
CA LEU A 228 18.28 -16.49 -28.42
C LEU A 228 17.42 -15.88 -27.30
N THR A 229 16.10 -16.14 -27.34
CA THR A 229 15.10 -15.53 -26.45
C THR A 229 14.76 -16.34 -25.19
N THR A 230 15.36 -17.53 -25.04
CA THR A 230 15.33 -18.34 -23.82
C THR A 230 16.74 -18.59 -23.31
N LYS A 231 16.96 -18.41 -22.02
CA LYS A 231 18.24 -18.70 -21.35
C LYS A 231 18.04 -19.72 -20.25
N GLU A 232 19.12 -20.38 -19.85
CA GLU A 232 19.06 -21.35 -18.74
C GLU A 232 18.69 -20.63 -17.45
N PRO A 233 17.58 -21.01 -16.79
CA PRO A 233 17.13 -20.41 -15.55
C PRO A 233 17.92 -20.93 -14.35
N THR A 234 17.92 -20.13 -13.27
CA THR A 234 18.34 -20.59 -11.93
C THR A 234 17.22 -21.36 -11.24
N ASP A 235 17.55 -22.09 -10.18
CA ASP A 235 16.59 -22.90 -9.43
C ASP A 235 15.47 -22.03 -8.81
N ASP A 236 15.81 -20.85 -8.30
CA ASP A 236 14.83 -19.86 -7.77
C ASP A 236 13.84 -19.39 -8.86
N MET A 237 14.29 -19.23 -10.10
CA MET A 237 13.40 -18.85 -11.22
C MET A 237 12.47 -20.00 -11.62
N LEU A 238 12.93 -21.25 -11.51
CA LEU A 238 12.08 -22.42 -11.70
C LEU A 238 11.02 -22.50 -10.59
N GLU A 239 11.39 -22.25 -9.34
CA GLU A 239 10.45 -22.24 -8.21
C GLU A 239 9.35 -21.18 -8.39
N VAL A 240 9.72 -19.96 -8.80
CA VAL A 240 8.76 -18.89 -9.12
C VAL A 240 7.83 -19.31 -10.25
N SER A 241 8.38 -19.88 -11.35
CA SER A 241 7.58 -20.31 -12.50
C SER A 241 6.65 -21.47 -12.14
N LEU A 242 7.11 -22.44 -11.33
CA LEU A 242 6.29 -23.54 -10.82
C LEU A 242 5.14 -23.03 -9.94
N THR A 243 5.41 -22.08 -9.05
CA THR A 243 4.40 -21.47 -8.19
C THR A 243 3.33 -20.75 -9.01
N ALA A 244 3.75 -19.96 -9.99
CA ALA A 244 2.84 -19.26 -10.89
C ALA A 244 1.97 -20.25 -11.69
N PHE A 245 2.59 -21.30 -12.25
CA PHE A 245 1.90 -22.31 -13.05
C PHE A 245 0.90 -23.12 -12.23
N LYS A 246 1.29 -23.59 -11.04
CA LYS A 246 0.37 -24.28 -10.10
C LYS A 246 -0.81 -23.42 -9.69
N THR A 247 -0.58 -22.11 -9.50
CA THR A 247 -1.64 -21.16 -9.17
C THR A 247 -2.65 -21.04 -10.31
N VAL A 248 -2.18 -20.94 -11.58
CA VAL A 248 -3.04 -20.90 -12.75
C VAL A 248 -3.84 -22.19 -12.91
N LEU A 249 -3.22 -23.35 -12.71
CA LEU A 249 -3.93 -24.65 -12.75
C LEU A 249 -5.03 -24.73 -11.69
N ALA A 250 -4.73 -24.31 -10.45
CA ALA A 250 -5.72 -24.30 -9.38
C ALA A 250 -6.90 -23.35 -9.67
N MET A 251 -6.64 -22.20 -10.32
CA MET A 251 -7.68 -21.27 -10.76
C MET A 251 -8.52 -21.82 -11.92
N ASP A 252 -7.92 -22.61 -12.80
CA ASP A 252 -8.62 -23.26 -13.91
C ASP A 252 -9.54 -24.38 -13.42
N GLU A 253 -9.09 -25.14 -12.41
CA GLU A 253 -9.87 -26.17 -11.75
C GLU A 253 -11.00 -25.61 -10.86
N ASN A 254 -10.80 -24.45 -10.25
CA ASN A 254 -11.79 -23.77 -9.41
C ASN A 254 -11.89 -22.28 -9.76
N PRO A 255 -12.80 -21.90 -10.69
CA PRO A 255 -12.98 -20.50 -11.10
C PRO A 255 -13.43 -19.54 -9.99
N ASN A 256 -13.88 -20.06 -8.85
CA ASN A 256 -14.27 -19.26 -7.68
C ASN A 256 -13.14 -19.06 -6.67
N LEU A 257 -11.92 -19.53 -6.97
CA LEU A 257 -10.76 -19.19 -6.16
C LEU A 257 -10.53 -17.68 -6.18
N GLU A 258 -10.49 -17.07 -4.99
CA GLU A 258 -10.11 -15.66 -4.86
C GLU A 258 -8.76 -15.42 -5.53
N GLU A 259 -8.68 -14.38 -6.38
CA GLU A 259 -7.41 -13.94 -6.96
C GLU A 259 -6.38 -13.75 -5.83
N LYS A 260 -5.36 -14.59 -5.78
CA LYS A 260 -4.20 -14.33 -4.93
C LYS A 260 -3.54 -13.04 -5.43
N LYS A 261 -3.87 -11.93 -4.78
CA LYS A 261 -3.13 -10.68 -4.98
C LYS A 261 -1.72 -10.91 -4.45
N PHE A 262 -0.73 -10.83 -5.31
CA PHE A 262 0.66 -10.81 -4.86
C PHE A 262 0.85 -9.59 -3.97
N ASP A 263 1.12 -9.82 -2.67
CA ASP A 263 1.48 -8.76 -1.75
C ASP A 263 2.87 -8.25 -2.13
N ILE A 264 2.86 -7.08 -2.75
CA ILE A 264 4.07 -6.36 -3.09
C ILE A 264 4.72 -5.94 -1.77
N LYS A 265 5.97 -6.31 -1.58
CA LYS A 265 6.70 -5.99 -0.36
C LYS A 265 7.39 -4.63 -0.48
N VAL A 266 7.14 -3.77 0.46
CA VAL A 266 7.75 -2.44 0.60
C VAL A 266 8.91 -2.54 1.59
N PRO A 267 10.15 -2.14 1.23
CA PRO A 267 11.26 -2.12 2.19
C PRO A 267 10.91 -1.27 3.42
N TYR A 268 11.15 -1.81 4.63
CA TYR A 268 10.75 -1.15 5.89
C TYR A 268 11.28 0.28 6.02
N GLY A 269 12.58 0.50 5.74
CA GLY A 269 13.18 1.84 5.84
C GLY A 269 12.56 2.86 4.88
N VAL A 270 12.18 2.41 3.67
CA VAL A 270 11.50 3.26 2.68
C VAL A 270 10.08 3.59 3.13
N ALA A 271 9.34 2.58 3.62
CA ALA A 271 7.99 2.77 4.15
C ALA A 271 7.98 3.77 5.31
N ARG A 272 8.88 3.57 6.30
CA ARG A 272 9.00 4.44 7.48
C ARG A 272 9.33 5.88 7.10
N ALA A 273 10.33 6.10 6.23
CA ALA A 273 10.70 7.43 5.77
C ALA A 273 9.57 8.13 5.00
N LYS A 274 8.83 7.40 4.19
CA LYS A 274 7.68 7.94 3.44
C LYS A 274 6.53 8.33 4.37
N LEU A 275 6.20 7.48 5.35
CA LEU A 275 5.17 7.77 6.35
C LEU A 275 5.53 9.00 7.18
N GLN A 276 6.79 9.16 7.57
CA GLN A 276 7.29 10.33 8.28
C GLN A 276 7.18 11.62 7.46
N ASN A 277 7.45 11.54 6.15
CA ASN A 277 7.27 12.68 5.25
C ASN A 277 5.80 13.05 5.03
N ILE A 278 4.89 12.10 5.11
CA ILE A 278 3.44 12.32 4.99
C ILE A 278 2.89 12.91 6.29
N ALA A 279 3.17 12.29 7.43
CA ALA A 279 2.74 12.72 8.75
C ALA A 279 3.68 13.81 9.29
N LYS A 280 3.70 14.98 8.66
CA LYS A 280 4.54 16.10 9.06
C LYS A 280 4.26 16.49 10.52
N GLY A 281 5.31 16.47 11.36
CA GLY A 281 5.18 16.79 12.78
C GLY A 281 4.89 15.59 13.71
N ALA A 282 4.70 14.39 13.15
CA ALA A 282 4.65 13.17 13.94
C ALA A 282 6.05 12.80 14.47
N ASP A 283 6.11 12.36 15.72
CA ASP A 283 7.34 11.89 16.32
C ASP A 283 7.71 10.50 15.79
N ASP A 284 8.97 10.12 15.95
CA ASP A 284 9.43 8.77 15.60
C ASP A 284 8.62 7.67 16.29
N SER A 285 8.18 7.91 17.53
CA SER A 285 7.37 6.96 18.27
C SER A 285 5.95 6.83 17.70
N ASP A 286 5.35 7.90 17.18
CA ASP A 286 4.04 7.86 16.53
C ASP A 286 4.07 6.97 15.28
N ILE A 287 5.14 7.10 14.47
CA ILE A 287 5.33 6.25 13.29
C ILE A 287 5.58 4.79 13.67
N ASP A 288 6.35 4.54 14.74
CA ASP A 288 6.56 3.18 15.22
C ASP A 288 5.24 2.54 15.70
N TRP A 289 4.42 3.27 16.46
CA TRP A 289 3.11 2.79 16.91
C TRP A 289 2.12 2.62 15.75
N LEU A 290 2.14 3.50 14.76
CA LEU A 290 1.39 3.32 13.52
C LEU A 290 1.77 2.01 12.82
N LEU A 291 3.07 1.71 12.74
CA LEU A 291 3.56 0.49 12.13
C LEU A 291 3.24 -0.76 12.96
N VAL A 292 3.26 -0.68 14.31
CA VAL A 292 2.76 -1.73 15.21
C VAL A 292 1.31 -2.05 14.88
N GLU A 293 0.47 -1.03 14.76
CA GLU A 293 -0.96 -1.19 14.48
C GLU A 293 -1.24 -1.92 13.16
N VAL A 294 -0.61 -1.46 12.07
CA VAL A 294 -0.89 -2.02 10.73
C VAL A 294 -0.25 -3.38 10.49
N THR A 295 0.85 -3.70 11.18
CA THR A 295 1.56 -4.98 11.02
C THR A 295 1.13 -6.02 12.03
N GLY A 296 0.49 -5.62 13.13
CA GLY A 296 0.17 -6.49 14.27
C GLY A 296 1.41 -7.02 15.02
N LYS A 297 2.60 -6.45 14.77
CA LYS A 297 3.86 -6.87 15.39
C LYS A 297 4.18 -6.04 16.61
N LYS A 298 4.96 -6.61 17.54
CA LYS A 298 5.44 -5.86 18.70
C LYS A 298 6.47 -4.81 18.27
N ARG A 299 6.56 -3.70 19.00
CA ARG A 299 7.53 -2.63 18.74
C ARG A 299 8.98 -3.13 18.67
N SER A 300 9.34 -4.09 19.51
CA SER A 300 10.66 -4.74 19.52
C SER A 300 10.96 -5.54 18.25
N GLU A 301 9.92 -5.99 17.53
CA GLU A 301 10.05 -6.77 16.29
C GLU A 301 10.16 -5.90 15.05
N LEU A 302 9.77 -4.61 15.14
CA LEU A 302 9.83 -3.68 13.99
C LEU A 302 11.25 -3.49 13.47
N GLN A 303 12.26 -3.45 14.36
CA GLN A 303 13.67 -3.28 13.97
C GLN A 303 14.20 -4.46 13.14
N ALA A 304 13.63 -5.66 13.36
CA ALA A 304 13.98 -6.85 12.59
C ALA A 304 13.18 -6.97 11.28
N LEU A 305 12.18 -6.12 11.09
CA LEU A 305 11.30 -6.16 9.92
C LEU A 305 12.03 -5.63 8.69
N LYS A 306 12.19 -6.47 7.67
CA LYS A 306 12.85 -6.08 6.42
C LYS A 306 11.89 -5.41 5.43
N THR A 307 10.64 -5.81 5.42
CA THR A 307 9.63 -5.37 4.45
C THR A 307 8.23 -5.35 5.09
N LEU A 308 7.38 -4.44 4.62
CA LEU A 308 5.93 -4.47 4.81
C LEU A 308 5.26 -5.03 3.55
N THR A 309 4.06 -5.59 3.68
CA THR A 309 3.18 -5.83 2.54
C THR A 309 2.67 -4.49 1.99
N LYS A 310 2.27 -4.45 0.72
CA LYS A 310 1.68 -3.23 0.12
C LYS A 310 0.40 -2.84 0.85
N THR A 311 -0.40 -3.81 1.27
CA THR A 311 -1.64 -3.58 2.03
C THR A 311 -1.35 -2.92 3.39
N GLU A 312 -0.37 -3.43 4.14
CA GLU A 312 0.06 -2.81 5.42
C GLU A 312 0.53 -1.37 5.19
N PHE A 313 1.33 -1.15 4.15
CA PHE A 313 1.82 0.19 3.82
C PHE A 313 0.68 1.15 3.41
N ASP A 314 -0.26 0.72 2.57
CA ASP A 314 -1.38 1.55 2.14
C ASP A 314 -2.31 1.90 3.31
N ASN A 315 -2.55 0.96 4.23
CA ASN A 315 -3.29 1.21 5.46
C ASN A 315 -2.56 2.24 6.34
N ALA A 316 -1.25 2.09 6.50
CA ALA A 316 -0.43 3.06 7.23
C ALA A 316 -0.46 4.45 6.57
N GLU A 317 -0.40 4.52 5.25
CA GLU A 317 -0.45 5.78 4.50
C GLU A 317 -1.78 6.53 4.71
N VAL A 318 -2.90 5.82 4.77
CA VAL A 318 -4.22 6.40 5.07
C VAL A 318 -4.24 7.06 6.45
N ILE A 319 -3.68 6.39 7.46
CA ILE A 319 -3.60 6.93 8.83
C ILE A 319 -2.61 8.11 8.88
N ALA A 320 -1.42 7.96 8.28
CA ALA A 320 -0.42 9.02 8.20
C ALA A 320 -0.95 10.30 7.54
N LYS A 321 -1.81 10.17 6.53
CA LYS A 321 -2.48 11.32 5.90
C LYS A 321 -3.44 12.05 6.85
N LYS A 322 -4.09 11.36 7.79
CA LYS A 322 -4.90 12.00 8.83
C LYS A 322 -4.04 12.73 9.86
N MET A 323 -2.79 12.29 10.05
CA MET A 323 -1.83 12.93 10.94
C MET A 323 -1.08 14.12 10.30
N ALA A 324 -1.27 14.35 9.00
CA ALA A 324 -0.48 15.32 8.22
C ALA A 324 -0.70 16.78 8.67
N ASP A 325 -1.82 17.09 9.30
CA ASP A 325 -2.19 18.40 9.86
C ASP A 325 -1.81 18.54 11.35
N GLY A 326 -1.15 17.55 11.94
CA GLY A 326 -0.79 17.50 13.36
C GLY A 326 -1.76 16.73 14.24
N THR A 327 -2.80 16.10 13.66
CA THR A 327 -3.74 15.25 14.40
C THR A 327 -3.00 14.16 15.18
N PRO A 328 -3.22 14.01 16.51
CA PRO A 328 -2.65 12.93 17.30
C PRO A 328 -2.93 11.55 16.71
N LEU A 329 -1.97 10.63 16.81
CA LEU A 329 -2.10 9.26 16.30
C LEU A 329 -3.37 8.57 16.81
N GLN A 330 -3.68 8.73 18.10
CA GLN A 330 -4.85 8.10 18.72
C GLN A 330 -6.17 8.58 18.09
N TYR A 331 -6.28 9.86 17.75
CA TYR A 331 -7.45 10.36 17.03
C TYR A 331 -7.47 9.91 15.57
N ALA A 332 -6.31 9.80 14.93
CA ALA A 332 -6.22 9.26 13.57
C ALA A 332 -6.63 7.79 13.50
N LEU A 333 -6.28 7.00 14.53
CA LEU A 333 -6.70 5.61 14.73
C LEU A 333 -8.16 5.49 15.19
N GLY A 334 -8.64 6.47 15.95
CA GLY A 334 -9.97 6.47 16.59
C GLY A 334 -10.00 5.76 17.93
N TYR A 335 -8.86 5.32 18.47
CA TYR A 335 -8.76 4.68 19.78
C TYR A 335 -7.34 4.77 20.38
N CYS A 336 -7.23 4.49 21.67
CA CYS A 336 -5.97 4.20 22.36
C CYS A 336 -6.13 2.94 23.24
N GLU A 337 -5.02 2.37 23.65
CA GLU A 337 -4.99 1.34 24.68
C GLU A 337 -4.88 2.01 26.05
N PHE A 338 -5.73 1.61 26.99
CA PHE A 338 -5.71 2.11 28.36
C PHE A 338 -6.06 0.96 29.30
N TYR A 339 -5.18 0.67 30.26
CA TYR A 339 -5.30 -0.43 31.21
C TYR A 339 -5.59 -1.79 30.55
N GLY A 340 -4.93 -2.05 29.41
CA GLY A 340 -5.14 -3.25 28.58
C GLY A 340 -6.50 -3.31 27.88
N ILE A 341 -7.20 -2.19 27.77
CA ILE A 341 -8.51 -2.07 27.14
C ILE A 341 -8.42 -1.10 25.94
N LYS A 342 -9.03 -1.49 24.83
CA LYS A 342 -9.15 -0.60 23.67
C LYS A 342 -10.26 0.42 23.92
N ILE A 343 -9.88 1.68 24.11
CA ILE A 343 -10.78 2.81 24.39
C ILE A 343 -10.90 3.68 23.15
N SER A 344 -12.09 3.82 22.61
CA SER A 344 -12.37 4.74 21.49
C SER A 344 -12.19 6.19 21.95
N VAL A 345 -11.53 6.99 21.09
CA VAL A 345 -11.30 8.41 21.36
C VAL A 345 -11.54 9.24 20.10
N ASN A 346 -11.96 10.48 20.29
CA ASN A 346 -12.11 11.48 19.23
C ASN A 346 -11.96 12.89 19.84
N LYS A 347 -12.06 13.91 19.03
CA LYS A 347 -11.90 15.33 19.42
C LYS A 347 -12.81 15.82 20.58
N ASN A 348 -13.77 15.01 21.04
CA ASN A 348 -14.68 15.40 22.12
C ASN A 348 -14.16 14.97 23.50
N VAL A 349 -13.08 14.20 23.57
CA VAL A 349 -12.54 13.62 24.83
C VAL A 349 -11.03 13.78 24.89
N LEU A 350 -10.50 13.94 26.09
CA LEU A 350 -9.06 13.81 26.34
C LEU A 350 -8.59 12.41 25.95
N ILE A 351 -7.43 12.31 25.33
CA ILE A 351 -6.76 11.01 25.13
C ILE A 351 -6.31 10.50 26.50
N PRO A 352 -6.77 9.32 26.98
CA PRO A 352 -6.33 8.75 28.24
C PRO A 352 -4.80 8.68 28.35
N ARG A 353 -4.27 9.11 29.48
CA ARG A 353 -2.81 9.14 29.72
C ARG A 353 -2.38 7.90 30.49
N PRO A 354 -1.15 7.39 30.25
CA PRO A 354 -0.61 6.24 30.99
C PRO A 354 -0.58 6.47 32.51
N GLU A 355 -0.29 7.68 32.96
CA GLU A 355 -0.24 8.05 34.38
C GLU A 355 -1.60 7.85 35.07
N THR A 356 -2.69 8.04 34.36
CA THR A 356 -4.05 7.82 34.84
C THR A 356 -4.36 6.33 35.12
N GLU A 357 -3.58 5.40 34.53
CA GLU A 357 -3.71 3.96 34.86
C GLU A 357 -3.34 3.66 36.29
N GLU A 358 -2.44 4.43 36.90
CA GLU A 358 -2.06 4.27 38.32
C GLU A 358 -3.19 4.72 39.26
N LEU A 359 -3.94 5.74 38.88
CA LEU A 359 -5.16 6.15 39.57
C LEU A 359 -6.20 5.01 39.57
N VAL A 360 -6.37 4.36 38.39
CA VAL A 360 -7.26 3.21 38.25
C VAL A 360 -6.80 2.02 39.10
N GLU A 361 -5.50 1.69 39.10
CA GLU A 361 -4.93 0.62 39.90
C GLU A 361 -5.19 0.83 41.39
N LYS A 362 -4.99 2.08 41.87
CA LYS A 362 -5.28 2.45 43.26
C LYS A 362 -6.77 2.32 43.55
N ALA A 363 -7.66 2.76 42.65
CA ALA A 363 -9.10 2.63 42.82
C ALA A 363 -9.54 1.16 42.91
N ILE A 364 -9.04 0.30 42.02
CA ILE A 364 -9.32 -1.13 42.02
C ILE A 364 -8.86 -1.78 43.35
N THR A 365 -7.68 -1.40 43.85
CA THR A 365 -7.15 -1.89 45.14
C THR A 365 -8.08 -1.50 46.29
N VAL A 366 -8.46 -0.22 46.38
CA VAL A 366 -9.37 0.27 47.44
C VAL A 366 -10.74 -0.44 47.36
N ILE A 367 -11.27 -0.67 46.15
CA ILE A 367 -12.56 -1.37 45.96
C ILE A 367 -12.47 -2.82 46.40
N LYS A 368 -11.40 -3.53 46.07
CA LYS A 368 -11.19 -4.93 46.45
C LYS A 368 -11.01 -5.10 47.96
N ASP A 369 -10.34 -4.17 48.64
CA ASP A 369 -10.10 -4.20 50.10
C ASP A 369 -11.41 -4.08 50.90
N LYS A 370 -12.44 -3.41 50.34
CA LYS A 370 -13.75 -3.26 51.02
C LYS A 370 -14.57 -4.54 51.11
N GLN A 371 -14.23 -5.59 50.38
CA GLN A 371 -14.87 -6.93 50.37
C GLN A 371 -16.41 -6.94 50.17
N THR A 372 -17.00 -5.80 49.85
CA THR A 372 -18.43 -5.62 49.59
C THR A 372 -18.62 -5.02 48.21
N GLN A 373 -19.82 -5.11 47.66
CA GLN A 373 -20.14 -4.41 46.42
C GLN A 373 -20.14 -2.91 46.67
N CYS A 374 -19.22 -2.16 46.05
CA CYS A 374 -19.07 -0.73 46.16
C CYS A 374 -19.91 0.03 45.14
N ASP A 375 -20.46 1.17 45.54
CA ASP A 375 -20.95 2.20 44.65
C ASP A 375 -19.78 3.14 44.31
N VAL A 376 -19.42 3.23 43.04
CA VAL A 376 -18.26 4.02 42.55
C VAL A 376 -18.72 5.13 41.63
N LEU A 377 -18.12 6.31 41.76
CA LEU A 377 -18.32 7.44 40.89
C LEU A 377 -17.03 7.80 40.16
N ASP A 378 -17.07 7.90 38.85
CA ASP A 378 -16.05 8.54 38.00
C ASP A 378 -16.55 9.95 37.61
N LEU A 379 -15.92 10.98 38.19
CA LEU A 379 -16.29 12.38 38.04
C LEU A 379 -15.37 13.02 36.98
N CYS A 380 -15.91 13.68 36.00
CA CYS A 380 -15.20 14.15 34.78
C CYS A 380 -14.69 12.99 33.91
N THR A 381 -15.60 12.08 33.57
CA THR A 381 -15.25 10.76 32.99
C THR A 381 -14.59 10.81 31.61
N GLY A 382 -14.78 11.89 30.83
CA GLY A 382 -14.24 12.05 29.48
C GLY A 382 -14.63 10.89 28.56
N SER A 383 -13.65 10.12 28.12
CA SER A 383 -13.87 8.92 27.28
C SER A 383 -14.49 7.73 28.03
N GLY A 384 -14.68 7.83 29.33
CA GLY A 384 -15.10 6.73 30.19
C GLY A 384 -13.99 5.74 30.54
N ALA A 385 -12.73 6.06 30.25
CA ALA A 385 -11.61 5.14 30.40
C ALA A 385 -11.48 4.61 31.84
N ILE A 386 -11.54 5.50 32.85
CA ILE A 386 -11.48 5.14 34.27
C ILE A 386 -12.68 4.28 34.66
N ALA A 387 -13.90 4.74 34.34
CA ALA A 387 -15.14 4.03 34.70
C ALA A 387 -15.18 2.62 34.09
N VAL A 388 -14.83 2.50 32.78
CA VAL A 388 -14.81 1.22 32.07
C VAL A 388 -13.73 0.28 32.65
N ALA A 389 -12.54 0.80 32.94
CA ALA A 389 -11.46 0.00 33.52
C ALA A 389 -11.84 -0.54 34.91
N ILE A 390 -12.46 0.29 35.77
CA ILE A 390 -12.95 -0.14 37.10
C ILE A 390 -14.05 -1.18 36.95
N ALA A 391 -15.06 -0.92 36.08
CA ALA A 391 -16.18 -1.84 35.88
C ALA A 391 -15.74 -3.21 35.34
N LYS A 392 -14.68 -3.24 34.52
CA LYS A 392 -14.14 -4.47 33.93
C LYS A 392 -13.34 -5.32 34.91
N ASN A 393 -12.69 -4.68 35.91
CA ASN A 393 -11.76 -5.34 36.81
C ASN A 393 -12.31 -5.54 38.23
N THR A 394 -13.57 -5.11 38.46
CA THR A 394 -14.25 -5.23 39.77
C THR A 394 -15.73 -5.61 39.56
N ASN A 395 -16.42 -5.91 40.71
CA ASN A 395 -17.87 -6.10 40.74
C ASN A 395 -18.63 -4.85 41.22
N ALA A 396 -17.99 -3.69 41.18
CA ALA A 396 -18.55 -2.42 41.64
C ALA A 396 -19.73 -1.96 40.76
N LYS A 397 -20.66 -1.23 41.34
CA LYS A 397 -21.65 -0.45 40.57
C LYS A 397 -21.03 0.89 40.25
N VAL A 398 -20.64 1.05 38.98
CA VAL A 398 -19.97 2.26 38.51
C VAL A 398 -20.98 3.23 37.92
N SER A 399 -20.99 4.45 38.45
CA SER A 399 -21.63 5.63 37.87
C SER A 399 -20.55 6.53 37.31
N ALA A 400 -20.82 7.25 36.23
CA ALA A 400 -19.86 8.19 35.62
C ALA A 400 -20.59 9.43 35.11
N CYS A 401 -19.95 10.59 35.20
CA CYS A 401 -20.57 11.80 34.70
C CYS A 401 -19.56 12.74 34.02
N ASP A 402 -20.11 13.53 33.09
CA ASP A 402 -19.39 14.58 32.38
C ASP A 402 -20.36 15.70 31.99
N VAL A 403 -19.84 16.91 31.84
CA VAL A 403 -20.62 18.06 31.38
C VAL A 403 -20.83 18.02 29.86
N SER A 404 -19.90 17.39 29.14
CA SER A 404 -19.91 17.27 27.68
C SER A 404 -20.79 16.13 27.20
N VAL A 405 -21.78 16.42 26.37
CA VAL A 405 -22.59 15.39 25.69
C VAL A 405 -21.71 14.52 24.81
N GLY A 406 -20.77 15.11 24.06
CA GLY A 406 -19.88 14.38 23.20
C GLY A 406 -18.94 13.42 23.95
N ALA A 407 -18.57 13.76 25.20
CA ALA A 407 -17.81 12.87 26.07
C ALA A 407 -18.68 11.68 26.55
N ILE A 408 -19.90 11.94 26.98
CA ILE A 408 -20.85 10.89 27.41
C ILE A 408 -21.15 9.92 26.24
N ASP A 409 -21.31 10.42 25.00
CA ASP A 409 -21.53 9.58 23.83
C ASP A 409 -20.36 8.62 23.60
N VAL A 410 -19.11 9.12 23.72
CA VAL A 410 -17.90 8.30 23.59
C VAL A 410 -17.79 7.29 24.73
N ALA A 411 -18.02 7.71 25.97
CA ALA A 411 -17.96 6.86 27.15
C ALA A 411 -19.01 5.73 27.09
N LEU A 412 -20.23 6.04 26.67
CA LEU A 412 -21.28 5.05 26.46
C LEU A 412 -20.87 4.01 25.40
N ALA A 413 -20.33 4.47 24.27
CA ALA A 413 -19.84 3.58 23.22
C ALA A 413 -18.73 2.65 23.75
N ASN A 414 -17.79 3.17 24.56
CA ASN A 414 -16.73 2.39 25.17
C ASN A 414 -17.25 1.33 26.16
N SER A 415 -18.24 1.69 26.98
CA SER A 415 -18.90 0.75 27.88
C SER A 415 -19.58 -0.40 27.12
N LEU A 416 -20.31 -0.07 26.02
CA LEU A 416 -20.96 -1.06 25.16
C LEU A 416 -19.96 -1.97 24.46
N ASN A 417 -18.89 -1.38 23.88
CA ASN A 417 -17.86 -2.13 23.15
C ASN A 417 -17.07 -3.10 24.04
N THR A 418 -16.92 -2.75 25.32
CA THR A 418 -16.21 -3.57 26.30
C THR A 418 -17.10 -4.56 27.04
N GLY A 419 -18.42 -4.44 26.85
CA GLY A 419 -19.43 -5.32 27.47
C GLY A 419 -19.59 -5.09 28.98
N VAL A 420 -19.18 -3.93 29.50
CA VAL A 420 -19.36 -3.57 30.91
C VAL A 420 -20.55 -2.64 31.09
N ARG A 421 -21.11 -2.62 32.29
CA ARG A 421 -22.23 -1.73 32.63
C ARG A 421 -21.74 -0.56 33.49
N VAL A 422 -21.91 0.65 32.97
CA VAL A 422 -21.69 1.90 33.67
C VAL A 422 -22.93 2.79 33.52
N ASP A 423 -23.35 3.41 34.61
CA ASP A 423 -24.49 4.34 34.61
C ASP A 423 -24.00 5.76 34.32
N PHE A 424 -24.13 6.22 33.08
CA PHE A 424 -23.69 7.55 32.65
C PHE A 424 -24.74 8.63 32.89
N SER A 425 -24.31 9.79 33.36
CA SER A 425 -25.15 10.97 33.56
C SER A 425 -24.48 12.22 33.01
N LYS A 426 -25.21 13.01 32.21
CA LYS A 426 -24.75 14.34 31.81
C LYS A 426 -25.04 15.34 32.93
N GLY A 427 -24.07 16.13 33.30
CA GLY A 427 -24.25 17.25 34.25
C GLY A 427 -22.92 17.85 34.70
N ASP A 428 -23.00 19.03 35.25
CA ASP A 428 -21.83 19.73 35.77
C ASP A 428 -21.55 19.26 37.20
N MET A 429 -20.43 18.53 37.35
CA MET A 429 -19.94 18.00 38.60
C MET A 429 -21.07 17.30 39.41
N TRP A 430 -21.28 17.71 40.65
CA TRP A 430 -22.24 17.12 41.59
C TRP A 430 -23.72 17.20 41.14
N SER A 431 -24.04 18.10 40.22
CA SER A 431 -25.41 18.22 39.68
C SER A 431 -25.86 16.97 38.91
N ALA A 432 -24.91 16.23 38.36
CA ALA A 432 -25.16 14.99 37.62
C ALA A 432 -25.56 13.81 38.52
N VAL A 433 -25.23 13.86 39.82
CA VAL A 433 -25.36 12.76 40.77
C VAL A 433 -26.09 13.18 42.07
N ALA A 434 -26.96 14.19 41.97
CA ALA A 434 -27.69 14.71 43.12
C ALA A 434 -28.34 13.59 43.94
N ASN A 435 -28.23 13.66 45.26
CA ASN A 435 -28.76 12.70 46.24
C ASN A 435 -28.18 11.27 46.20
N LYS A 436 -27.04 11.05 45.55
CA LYS A 436 -26.31 9.79 45.57
C LYS A 436 -25.07 9.88 46.43
N THR A 437 -24.75 8.81 47.17
CA THR A 437 -23.52 8.67 47.94
C THR A 437 -22.72 7.48 47.46
N PHE A 438 -21.39 7.56 47.56
CA PHE A 438 -20.47 6.59 46.99
C PHE A 438 -19.43 6.09 47.99
N ASP A 439 -19.01 4.85 47.84
CA ASP A 439 -17.92 4.24 48.58
C ASP A 439 -16.56 4.70 48.08
N VAL A 440 -16.46 4.90 46.77
CA VAL A 440 -15.25 5.40 46.12
C VAL A 440 -15.62 6.43 45.06
N ILE A 441 -14.96 7.56 45.12
CA ILE A 441 -15.06 8.60 44.08
C ILE A 441 -13.70 8.72 43.42
N VAL A 442 -13.65 8.69 42.10
CA VAL A 442 -12.41 8.86 41.32
C VAL A 442 -12.60 10.04 40.36
N SER A 443 -11.59 10.84 40.22
CA SER A 443 -11.62 11.94 39.21
C SER A 443 -10.23 12.29 38.70
N ASN A 444 -10.15 12.50 37.39
CA ASN A 444 -9.06 13.22 36.73
C ASN A 444 -9.66 14.52 36.15
N PRO A 445 -9.86 15.56 36.94
CA PRO A 445 -10.48 16.80 36.48
C PRO A 445 -9.48 17.66 35.71
N PRO A 446 -9.93 18.65 34.93
CA PRO A 446 -9.04 19.64 34.30
C PRO A 446 -8.25 20.41 35.38
N TYR A 447 -6.91 20.42 35.25
CA TYR A 447 -6.01 20.97 36.26
C TYR A 447 -4.94 21.93 35.72
N ILE A 448 -4.96 22.25 34.44
CA ILE A 448 -3.95 23.13 33.84
C ILE A 448 -4.41 24.58 34.00
N PRO A 449 -3.58 25.48 34.55
CA PRO A 449 -3.91 26.90 34.57
C PRO A 449 -4.18 27.45 33.17
N THR A 450 -5.21 28.30 33.01
CA THR A 450 -5.60 28.85 31.71
C THR A 450 -4.42 29.49 30.95
N SER A 451 -3.49 30.16 31.68
CA SER A 451 -2.30 30.78 31.08
C SER A 451 -1.31 29.76 30.49
N ASP A 452 -1.35 28.53 30.97
CA ASP A 452 -0.42 27.48 30.59
C ASP A 452 -0.98 26.56 29.50
N VAL A 453 -2.30 26.54 29.29
CA VAL A 453 -2.95 25.81 28.20
C VAL A 453 -2.36 26.22 26.84
N GLN A 454 -2.09 27.50 26.63
CA GLN A 454 -1.50 28.01 25.38
C GLN A 454 -0.02 27.63 25.18
N LYS A 455 0.67 27.19 26.24
CA LYS A 455 2.07 26.75 26.21
C LYS A 455 2.23 25.26 25.96
N LEU A 456 1.12 24.51 25.97
CA LEU A 456 1.11 23.07 25.70
C LEU A 456 1.57 22.75 24.26
N ASP A 457 2.00 21.53 24.08
CA ASP A 457 2.29 21.01 22.74
C ASP A 457 1.10 21.22 21.79
N SER A 458 1.37 21.54 20.54
CA SER A 458 0.34 21.77 19.53
C SER A 458 -0.62 20.59 19.35
N LYS A 459 -0.11 19.35 19.49
CA LYS A 459 -0.93 18.12 19.45
C LYS A 459 -1.99 18.07 20.55
N VAL A 460 -1.74 18.71 21.68
CA VAL A 460 -2.66 18.77 22.82
C VAL A 460 -3.58 19.98 22.69
N LYS A 461 -3.02 21.19 22.65
CA LYS A 461 -3.82 22.45 22.70
C LYS A 461 -4.73 22.67 21.49
N ASP A 462 -4.32 22.20 20.28
CA ASP A 462 -5.04 22.46 19.04
C ASP A 462 -6.05 21.35 18.71
N PHE A 463 -5.92 20.16 19.30
CA PHE A 463 -6.73 18.99 18.95
C PHE A 463 -7.57 18.45 20.11
N GLU A 464 -7.08 18.51 21.35
CA GLU A 464 -7.82 18.01 22.51
C GLU A 464 -8.80 19.07 23.04
N PRO A 465 -9.96 18.69 23.58
CA PRO A 465 -10.97 19.66 23.99
C PRO A 465 -10.45 20.53 25.14
N GLN A 466 -10.47 21.85 24.97
CA GLN A 466 -10.02 22.81 25.96
C GLN A 466 -10.74 22.62 27.32
N LEU A 467 -12.02 22.22 27.29
CA LEU A 467 -12.81 21.91 28.48
C LEU A 467 -12.19 20.81 29.36
N ALA A 468 -11.42 19.89 28.77
CA ALA A 468 -10.76 18.79 29.49
C ALA A 468 -9.35 19.18 30.01
N LEU A 469 -8.84 20.35 29.63
CA LEU A 469 -7.50 20.82 29.99
C LEU A 469 -7.53 21.95 31.03
N ASP A 470 -8.45 22.91 30.84
CA ASP A 470 -8.47 24.19 31.54
C ASP A 470 -9.06 24.09 32.94
N GLY A 471 -8.20 24.16 33.95
CA GLY A 471 -8.54 24.18 35.39
C GLY A 471 -8.81 25.58 35.97
N ASP A 472 -9.03 26.60 35.09
CA ASP A 472 -9.19 28.01 35.45
C ASP A 472 -7.85 28.69 35.83
N SER A 473 -7.90 29.88 36.43
CA SER A 473 -6.76 30.77 36.64
C SER A 473 -5.54 30.14 37.34
N ASP A 474 -5.73 29.22 38.28
CA ASP A 474 -4.68 28.54 39.04
C ASP A 474 -4.69 27.01 38.89
N GLY A 475 -5.56 26.47 38.04
CA GLY A 475 -5.68 25.03 37.83
C GLY A 475 -6.39 24.25 38.97
N LEU A 476 -6.95 24.94 39.97
CA LEU A 476 -7.47 24.32 41.17
C LEU A 476 -9.00 24.42 41.32
N LYS A 477 -9.68 24.99 40.34
CA LYS A 477 -11.14 25.23 40.36
C LYS A 477 -11.94 23.96 40.71
N PHE A 478 -11.68 22.89 40.01
CA PHE A 478 -12.48 21.66 40.14
C PHE A 478 -12.25 20.96 41.49
N TYR A 479 -11.05 21.03 42.02
CA TYR A 479 -10.77 20.50 43.38
C TYR A 479 -11.55 21.22 44.46
N ARG A 480 -11.70 22.56 44.38
CA ARG A 480 -12.54 23.33 45.27
C ARG A 480 -14.03 22.97 45.13
N ILE A 481 -14.51 22.73 43.92
CA ILE A 481 -15.88 22.29 43.66
C ILE A 481 -16.10 20.89 44.25
N ILE A 482 -15.11 20.00 44.13
CA ILE A 482 -15.18 18.65 44.68
C ILE A 482 -15.23 18.73 46.20
N GLU A 483 -14.34 19.46 46.84
CA GLU A 483 -14.27 19.59 48.29
C GLU A 483 -15.56 20.15 48.90
N ASN A 484 -16.14 21.19 48.26
CA ASN A 484 -17.28 21.92 48.83
C ASN A 484 -18.53 21.05 49.07
N LYS A 485 -18.72 19.95 48.33
CA LYS A 485 -19.85 19.02 48.47
C LYS A 485 -19.44 17.59 48.70
N LEU A 486 -18.19 17.33 49.03
CA LEU A 486 -17.69 15.97 49.21
C LEU A 486 -18.43 15.25 50.35
N ASP A 487 -18.74 15.94 51.46
CA ASP A 487 -19.47 15.38 52.57
C ASP A 487 -20.89 14.94 52.24
N GLU A 488 -21.53 15.53 51.26
CA GLU A 488 -22.86 15.14 50.79
C GLU A 488 -22.87 13.86 49.96
N HIS A 489 -21.72 13.54 49.31
CA HIS A 489 -21.61 12.48 48.31
C HIS A 489 -20.65 11.34 48.70
N LEU A 490 -19.77 11.52 49.67
CA LEU A 490 -18.85 10.49 50.14
C LEU A 490 -19.42 9.80 51.40
N LYS A 491 -19.58 8.47 51.40
CA LYS A 491 -19.97 7.68 52.55
C LYS A 491 -18.95 7.81 53.69
N ASP A 492 -19.31 7.45 54.94
CA ASP A 492 -18.44 7.66 56.10
C ASP A 492 -17.07 6.99 55.95
N GLU A 493 -17.01 5.75 55.46
CA GLU A 493 -15.74 5.06 55.16
C GLU A 493 -15.35 5.19 53.67
N GLY A 494 -15.86 6.22 53.00
CA GLY A 494 -15.60 6.48 51.59
C GLY A 494 -14.18 6.99 51.34
N VAL A 495 -13.73 6.80 50.12
CA VAL A 495 -12.41 7.27 49.67
C VAL A 495 -12.58 8.07 48.36
N LEU A 496 -12.00 9.27 48.34
CA LEU A 496 -11.85 10.04 47.11
C LEU A 496 -10.43 9.89 46.58
N LEU A 497 -10.29 9.59 45.29
CA LEU A 497 -9.02 9.46 44.59
C LEU A 497 -8.98 10.53 43.48
N LEU A 498 -7.96 11.37 43.50
CA LEU A 498 -7.80 12.48 42.55
C LEU A 498 -6.46 12.39 41.84
N GLU A 499 -6.46 12.57 40.54
CA GLU A 499 -5.26 12.95 39.78
C GLU A 499 -5.11 14.48 39.84
N PHE A 500 -3.86 14.97 39.90
CA PHE A 500 -3.55 16.39 39.91
C PHE A 500 -2.23 16.71 39.18
N GLY A 501 -2.06 17.98 38.80
CA GLY A 501 -0.87 18.45 38.08
C GLY A 501 0.38 18.52 38.94
N VAL A 502 1.54 18.50 38.29
CA VAL A 502 2.85 18.66 38.95
C VAL A 502 2.89 19.95 39.78
N ASN A 503 3.44 19.90 40.99
CA ASN A 503 3.56 20.99 41.96
C ASN A 503 2.21 21.48 42.57
N GLN A 504 1.12 20.75 42.45
CA GLN A 504 -0.16 21.10 43.11
C GLN A 504 -0.38 20.36 44.43
N ALA A 505 0.51 19.47 44.89
CA ALA A 505 0.31 18.64 46.05
C ALA A 505 0.02 19.42 47.35
N ASP A 506 0.73 20.52 47.59
CA ASP A 506 0.52 21.34 48.80
C ASP A 506 -0.82 22.11 48.75
N ASP A 507 -1.24 22.54 47.55
CA ASP A 507 -2.54 23.18 47.36
C ASP A 507 -3.68 22.16 47.54
N ILE A 508 -3.53 20.92 47.03
CA ILE A 508 -4.49 19.83 47.27
C ILE A 508 -4.65 19.57 48.77
N LYS A 509 -3.53 19.42 49.51
CA LYS A 509 -3.58 19.24 50.98
C LYS A 509 -4.29 20.41 51.67
N ARG A 510 -4.09 21.64 51.23
CA ARG A 510 -4.74 22.83 51.77
C ARG A 510 -6.24 22.87 51.47
N ILE A 511 -6.65 22.52 50.24
CA ILE A 511 -8.06 22.47 49.83
C ILE A 511 -8.80 21.41 50.67
N PHE A 512 -8.21 20.26 50.86
CA PHE A 512 -8.81 19.14 51.58
C PHE A 512 -8.36 19.05 53.06
N GLU A 513 -7.99 20.17 53.70
CA GLU A 513 -7.46 20.19 55.08
C GLU A 513 -8.39 19.57 56.14
N LYS A 514 -9.70 19.53 55.87
CA LYS A 514 -10.70 18.88 56.75
C LYS A 514 -10.61 17.35 56.74
N TYR A 515 -9.94 16.79 55.76
CA TYR A 515 -9.83 15.38 55.47
C TYR A 515 -8.41 14.86 55.80
N ASP A 516 -8.26 13.54 55.87
CA ASP A 516 -6.95 12.89 55.85
C ASP A 516 -6.51 12.73 54.39
N VAL A 517 -5.36 13.32 54.04
CA VAL A 517 -4.87 13.40 52.67
C VAL A 517 -3.51 12.73 52.54
N GLU A 518 -3.44 11.62 51.86
CA GLU A 518 -2.21 10.94 51.46
C GLU A 518 -1.87 11.29 49.99
N ILE A 519 -0.63 11.71 49.74
CA ILE A 519 -0.14 11.97 48.39
C ILE A 519 0.73 10.80 47.90
N LEU A 520 0.41 10.27 46.75
CA LEU A 520 1.16 9.19 46.12
C LEU A 520 1.92 9.73 44.90
N LYS A 521 3.08 9.11 44.63
CA LYS A 521 3.91 9.39 43.48
C LYS A 521 3.62 8.37 42.38
N ASP A 522 3.71 8.83 41.13
CA ASP A 522 3.68 7.99 39.95
C ASP A 522 4.99 7.20 39.76
N LEU A 523 5.04 6.34 38.74
CA LEU A 523 6.23 5.52 38.44
C LEU A 523 7.45 6.37 38.06
N GLU A 524 7.27 7.63 37.67
CA GLU A 524 8.35 8.57 37.41
C GLU A 524 8.83 9.31 38.67
N GLY A 525 8.17 9.07 39.78
CA GLY A 525 8.49 9.67 41.10
C GLY A 525 7.87 11.05 41.31
N LEU A 526 6.95 11.48 40.48
CA LEU A 526 6.23 12.76 40.59
C LEU A 526 4.95 12.56 41.43
N GLU A 527 4.62 13.55 42.25
CA GLU A 527 3.37 13.57 42.99
C GLU A 527 2.18 13.79 42.04
N ARG A 528 1.24 12.80 42.01
CA ARG A 528 0.16 12.77 41.03
C ARG A 528 -1.20 12.38 41.57
N ILE A 529 -1.24 11.60 42.64
CA ILE A 529 -2.50 11.05 43.13
C ILE A 529 -2.70 11.46 44.58
N ALA A 530 -3.89 12.00 44.88
CA ALA A 530 -4.32 12.25 46.24
C ALA A 530 -5.37 11.21 46.65
N VAL A 531 -5.16 10.59 47.81
CA VAL A 531 -6.10 9.72 48.51
C VAL A 531 -6.68 10.49 49.67
N VAL A 532 -7.98 10.79 49.60
CA VAL A 532 -8.67 11.66 50.56
C VAL A 532 -9.71 10.82 51.33
N LYS A 533 -9.67 10.87 52.65
CA LYS A 533 -10.60 10.14 53.55
C LYS A 533 -11.15 11.09 54.59
N ARG A 534 -12.30 10.76 55.20
CA ARG A 534 -12.79 11.49 56.38
C ARG A 534 -11.84 11.27 57.53
N LYS A 535 -11.62 12.32 58.36
CA LYS A 535 -10.83 12.21 59.60
C LYS A 535 -11.57 11.44 60.67
#